data_63419c3fcb6733379847f4bdc7d43588
#
_entry.id   63419c3fcb6733379847f4bdc7d43588
#
_cell.length_a   1.000
_cell.length_b   1.000
_cell.length_c   1.000
_cell.angle_alpha   90.00
_cell.angle_beta   90.00
_cell.angle_gamma   90.00
#
_symmetry.space_group_name_H-M   'P 1'
#
loop_
_entity.id
_entity.type
_entity.pdbx_description
1 polymer ?
#
loop_
_entity_poly.entity_id
_entity_poly.type
_entity_poly.pdbx_seq_one_letter_code
_entity_poly.pdbx_strand_id
1 'polypeptide(L)'
;MLKSKILELLETTNTNIEDRLDQFLECIDETDINYVLEWLQNIKDNLPATVTEINLNEVNGGWGLDAETGTLEHNTGGFFRVIGVKTETNIRESGKGWNQPMVDQGTEASVVGLIKKDNLYLVEAKFEPGNYDRVLLSPTLQVTYDN
;
A
#
# COMPACT_ATOMS: atom_id res chain seq x y z
N MET A 1 -7.19 -25.18 5.43
CA MET A 1 -5.87 -24.53 5.63
C MET A 1 -5.95 -23.01 5.55
N LEU A 2 -6.59 -22.40 4.56
CA LEU A 2 -6.76 -20.93 4.47
C LEU A 2 -7.70 -20.40 5.57
N LYS A 3 -8.88 -21.04 5.76
CA LYS A 3 -9.86 -20.65 6.78
C LYS A 3 -9.25 -20.65 8.20
N SER A 4 -8.49 -21.68 8.56
CA SER A 4 -7.86 -21.75 9.88
C SER A 4 -6.82 -20.66 10.14
N LYS A 5 -6.03 -20.27 9.12
CA LYS A 5 -5.08 -19.14 9.21
C LYS A 5 -5.78 -17.79 9.32
N ILE A 6 -6.89 -17.61 8.61
CA ILE A 6 -7.66 -16.36 8.67
C ILE A 6 -8.36 -16.24 10.02
N LEU A 7 -8.93 -17.32 10.54
CA LEU A 7 -9.55 -17.34 11.87
C LEU A 7 -8.53 -17.08 12.99
N GLU A 8 -7.35 -17.67 12.92
CA GLU A 8 -6.25 -17.41 13.86
C GLU A 8 -5.82 -15.92 13.88
N LEU A 9 -5.86 -15.25 12.72
CA LEU A 9 -5.60 -13.80 12.60
C LEU A 9 -6.76 -12.93 13.12
N LEU A 10 -7.98 -13.47 13.13
CA LEU A 10 -9.21 -12.76 13.52
C LEU A 10 -9.68 -13.04 14.95
N GLU A 11 -9.08 -13.99 15.66
CA GLU A 11 -9.44 -14.34 17.05
C GLU A 11 -9.34 -13.16 18.04
N THR A 12 -8.80 -12.03 17.60
CA THR A 12 -8.70 -10.80 18.38
C THR A 12 -9.78 -9.76 18.09
N THR A 13 -10.70 -9.98 17.13
CA THR A 13 -11.65 -8.95 16.69
C THR A 13 -13.06 -9.48 16.41
N ASN A 14 -13.99 -9.01 17.21
CA ASN A 14 -15.45 -8.84 17.03
C ASN A 14 -16.25 -9.89 16.20
N THR A 15 -17.22 -10.54 16.85
CA THR A 15 -18.10 -11.62 16.39
C THR A 15 -18.84 -11.43 15.05
N ASN A 16 -19.02 -10.21 14.56
CA ASN A 16 -19.66 -9.93 13.27
C ASN A 16 -18.78 -10.22 12.05
N ILE A 17 -17.50 -10.51 12.25
CA ILE A 17 -16.54 -10.80 11.17
C ILE A 17 -16.60 -12.28 10.79
N GLU A 18 -16.84 -13.16 11.73
CA GLU A 18 -16.92 -14.62 11.49
C GLU A 18 -18.04 -14.98 10.52
N ASP A 19 -19.25 -14.46 10.74
CA ASP A 19 -20.40 -14.72 9.87
C ASP A 19 -20.16 -14.18 8.44
N ARG A 20 -19.53 -13.03 8.31
CA ARG A 20 -19.16 -12.45 7.00
C ARG A 20 -18.04 -13.22 6.32
N LEU A 21 -17.08 -13.72 7.11
CA LEU A 21 -15.99 -14.54 6.59
C LEU A 21 -16.52 -15.89 6.10
N ASP A 22 -17.43 -16.52 6.82
CA ASP A 22 -18.05 -17.78 6.41
C ASP A 22 -18.85 -17.60 5.11
N GLN A 23 -19.67 -16.56 5.00
CA GLN A 23 -20.36 -16.21 3.76
C GLN A 23 -19.40 -15.94 2.59
N PHE A 24 -18.29 -15.26 2.86
CA PHE A 24 -17.26 -15.01 1.86
C PHE A 24 -16.58 -16.32 1.43
N LEU A 25 -16.22 -17.18 2.37
CA LEU A 25 -15.55 -18.45 2.09
C LEU A 25 -16.45 -19.47 1.40
N GLU A 26 -17.77 -19.43 1.62
CA GLU A 26 -18.74 -20.24 0.88
C GLU A 26 -18.84 -19.82 -0.61
N CYS A 27 -18.51 -18.57 -0.94
CA CYS A 27 -18.53 -18.05 -2.29
C CYS A 27 -17.21 -18.26 -3.05
N ILE A 28 -16.15 -18.76 -2.39
CA ILE A 28 -14.83 -18.95 -3.01
C ILE A 28 -14.74 -20.36 -3.59
N ASP A 29 -14.58 -20.45 -4.89
CA ASP A 29 -14.08 -21.66 -5.57
C ASP A 29 -12.55 -21.66 -5.48
N GLU A 30 -11.97 -22.73 -4.93
CA GLU A 30 -10.50 -22.90 -4.83
C GLU A 30 -9.85 -22.88 -6.23
N THR A 31 -10.56 -23.31 -7.25
CA THR A 31 -10.09 -23.27 -8.63
C THR A 31 -9.91 -21.85 -9.12
N ASP A 32 -10.85 -20.97 -8.80
CA ASP A 32 -10.79 -19.55 -9.19
C ASP A 32 -9.64 -18.82 -8.52
N ILE A 33 -9.34 -19.16 -7.27
CA ILE A 33 -8.20 -18.60 -6.55
C ILE A 33 -6.87 -19.01 -7.20
N ASN A 34 -6.72 -20.27 -7.54
CA ASN A 34 -5.51 -20.76 -8.19
C ASN A 34 -5.30 -20.08 -9.55
N TYR A 35 -6.38 -19.93 -10.33
CA TYR A 35 -6.33 -19.18 -11.60
C TYR A 35 -5.83 -17.73 -11.39
N VAL A 36 -6.36 -17.03 -10.40
CA VAL A 36 -5.94 -15.64 -10.09
C VAL A 36 -4.47 -15.58 -9.67
N LEU A 37 -4.02 -16.53 -8.86
CA LEU A 37 -2.64 -16.59 -8.41
C LEU A 37 -1.67 -16.88 -9.57
N GLU A 38 -2.02 -17.83 -10.45
CA GLU A 38 -1.24 -18.13 -11.66
C GLU A 38 -1.20 -16.95 -12.62
N TRP A 39 -2.34 -16.29 -12.83
CA TRP A 39 -2.42 -15.07 -13.63
C TRP A 39 -1.53 -13.96 -13.07
N LEU A 40 -1.60 -13.71 -11.76
CA LEU A 40 -0.77 -12.70 -11.09
C LEU A 40 0.72 -13.05 -11.20
N GLN A 41 1.08 -14.32 -11.01
CA GLN A 41 2.45 -14.78 -11.16
C GLN A 41 2.97 -14.59 -12.58
N ASN A 42 2.16 -14.92 -13.57
CA ASN A 42 2.52 -14.71 -14.97
C ASN A 42 2.76 -13.22 -15.31
N ILE A 43 1.97 -12.31 -14.71
CA ILE A 43 2.22 -10.87 -14.86
C ILE A 43 3.57 -10.48 -14.24
N LYS A 44 3.87 -10.96 -13.04
CA LYS A 44 5.14 -10.68 -12.35
C LYS A 44 6.34 -11.17 -13.17
N ASP A 45 6.26 -12.37 -13.71
CA ASP A 45 7.34 -13.00 -14.47
C ASP A 45 7.62 -12.29 -15.80
N ASN A 46 6.58 -11.70 -16.40
CA ASN A 46 6.66 -11.03 -17.70
C ASN A 46 6.64 -9.49 -17.59
N LEU A 47 6.73 -8.94 -16.38
CA LEU A 47 6.69 -7.49 -16.18
C LEU A 47 7.92 -6.81 -16.81
N PRO A 48 7.75 -5.94 -17.82
CA PRO A 48 8.85 -5.23 -18.47
C PRO A 48 9.28 -3.99 -17.67
N ALA A 49 9.38 -4.11 -16.35
CA ALA A 49 9.73 -3.02 -15.45
C ALA A 49 10.83 -3.44 -14.49
N THR A 50 11.81 -2.57 -14.29
CA THR A 50 12.88 -2.71 -13.31
C THR A 50 12.82 -1.57 -12.31
N VAL A 51 13.11 -1.88 -11.05
CA VAL A 51 13.30 -0.89 -10.00
C VAL A 51 14.76 -0.91 -9.61
N THR A 52 15.43 0.24 -9.70
CA THR A 52 16.83 0.39 -9.35
C THR A 52 16.96 1.47 -8.30
N GLU A 53 17.66 1.18 -7.23
CA GLU A 53 18.03 2.19 -6.23
C GLU A 53 19.03 3.16 -6.84
N ILE A 54 18.77 4.46 -6.67
CA ILE A 54 19.63 5.55 -7.12
C ILE A 54 19.90 6.49 -5.94
N ASN A 55 20.93 7.32 -6.06
CA ASN A 55 21.20 8.37 -5.10
C ASN A 55 20.09 9.43 -5.13
N LEU A 56 19.66 9.93 -3.97
CA LEU A 56 18.63 10.97 -3.88
C LEU A 56 19.01 12.25 -4.67
N ASN A 57 20.30 12.55 -4.80
CA ASN A 57 20.75 13.68 -5.62
C ASN A 57 20.59 13.47 -7.14
N GLU A 58 20.31 12.23 -7.56
CA GLU A 58 20.08 11.86 -8.96
C GLU A 58 18.59 11.81 -9.31
N VAL A 59 17.73 11.92 -8.29
CA VAL A 59 16.27 11.98 -8.50
C VAL A 59 15.95 13.28 -9.23
N ASN A 60 15.21 13.14 -10.31
CA ASN A 60 14.78 14.27 -11.16
C ASN A 60 13.24 14.21 -11.36
N GLY A 61 12.73 14.86 -12.41
CA GLY A 61 11.29 14.84 -12.69
C GLY A 61 10.47 15.75 -11.80
N GLY A 62 11.08 16.81 -11.26
CA GLY A 62 10.40 17.79 -10.43
C GLY A 62 10.63 17.61 -8.92
N TRP A 63 11.27 16.52 -8.51
CA TRP A 63 11.69 16.32 -7.13
C TRP A 63 12.96 17.10 -6.81
N GLY A 64 13.01 17.67 -5.63
CA GLY A 64 14.16 18.42 -5.16
C GLY A 64 14.24 18.52 -3.65
N LEU A 65 15.45 18.74 -3.15
CA LEU A 65 15.69 19.04 -1.75
C LEU A 65 15.61 20.56 -1.57
N ASP A 66 14.65 21.01 -0.76
CA ASP A 66 14.60 22.40 -0.32
C ASP A 66 15.79 22.71 0.59
N ALA A 67 16.60 23.67 0.19
CA ALA A 67 17.84 24.00 0.88
C ALA A 67 17.64 24.69 2.25
N GLU A 68 16.49 25.32 2.47
CA GLU A 68 16.20 26.04 3.70
C GLU A 68 15.59 25.10 4.76
N THR A 69 14.67 24.23 4.34
CA THR A 69 13.93 23.32 5.24
C THR A 69 14.55 21.93 5.32
N GLY A 70 15.36 21.54 4.33
CA GLY A 70 15.86 20.17 4.18
C GLY A 70 14.76 19.15 3.80
N THR A 71 13.62 19.63 3.30
CA THR A 71 12.50 18.80 2.88
C THR A 71 12.74 18.30 1.45
N LEU A 72 12.56 17.00 1.22
CA LEU A 72 12.47 16.45 -0.12
C LEU A 72 11.03 16.54 -0.60
N GLU A 73 10.77 17.26 -1.67
CA GLU A 73 9.41 17.48 -2.19
C GLU A 73 9.39 17.59 -3.72
N HIS A 74 8.20 17.46 -4.28
CA HIS A 74 7.97 17.68 -5.69
C HIS A 74 7.55 19.16 -5.92
N ASN A 75 8.04 19.76 -7.01
CA ASN A 75 7.84 21.18 -7.31
C ASN A 75 6.38 21.59 -7.55
N THR A 76 5.49 20.65 -7.83
CA THR A 76 4.04 20.92 -7.96
C THR A 76 3.32 20.95 -6.62
N GLY A 77 3.92 20.41 -5.55
CA GLY A 77 3.26 20.24 -4.26
C GLY A 77 2.18 19.13 -4.21
N GLY A 78 1.93 18.44 -5.34
CA GLY A 78 0.86 17.43 -5.46
C GLY A 78 1.26 16.01 -5.03
N PHE A 79 2.44 15.84 -4.41
CA PHE A 79 2.94 14.55 -3.94
C PHE A 79 3.29 14.62 -2.46
N PHE A 80 3.62 13.48 -1.88
CA PHE A 80 4.15 13.42 -0.53
C PHE A 80 5.47 14.21 -0.38
N ARG A 81 5.80 14.56 0.85
CA ARG A 81 7.10 15.14 1.22
C ARG A 81 7.83 14.21 2.18
N VAL A 82 9.14 14.29 2.21
CA VAL A 82 9.94 13.67 3.26
C VAL A 82 10.49 14.76 4.14
N ILE A 83 10.06 14.74 5.40
CA ILE A 83 10.40 15.76 6.42
C ILE A 83 11.17 15.15 7.57
N GLY A 84 11.97 15.95 8.26
CA GLY A 84 12.56 15.57 9.54
C GLY A 84 11.58 15.82 10.68
N VAL A 85 11.36 14.81 11.52
CA VAL A 85 10.52 14.92 12.71
C VAL A 85 11.33 14.69 13.95
N LYS A 86 11.22 15.60 14.92
CA LYS A 86 11.77 15.46 16.27
C LYS A 86 10.63 15.16 17.24
N THR A 87 10.77 14.08 17.99
CA THR A 87 9.83 13.72 19.05
C THR A 87 10.48 13.92 20.40
N GLU A 88 9.79 14.62 21.30
CA GLU A 88 10.20 14.77 22.70
C GLU A 88 9.16 14.06 23.58
N THR A 89 9.59 13.07 24.33
CA THR A 89 8.72 12.30 25.23
C THR A 89 9.51 11.70 26.38
N ASN A 90 8.88 11.61 27.53
CA ASN A 90 9.37 10.89 28.69
C ASN A 90 8.55 9.61 28.99
N ILE A 91 7.61 9.27 28.13
CA ILE A 91 6.64 8.18 28.36
C ILE A 91 7.14 6.85 27.80
N ARG A 92 8.13 6.87 26.91
CA ARG A 92 8.66 5.66 26.27
C ARG A 92 9.82 5.05 27.05
N GLU A 93 10.01 3.74 26.92
CA GLU A 93 11.04 2.95 27.59
C GLU A 93 12.46 3.53 27.50
N SER A 94 12.77 4.30 26.45
CA SER A 94 14.06 4.97 26.29
C SER A 94 14.19 6.26 27.10
N GLY A 95 13.10 6.84 27.60
CA GLY A 95 13.09 8.12 28.31
C GLY A 95 13.67 9.32 27.53
N LYS A 96 13.93 9.13 26.23
CA LYS A 96 14.53 10.12 25.32
C LYS A 96 13.70 10.23 24.07
N GLY A 97 13.57 11.45 23.57
CA GLY A 97 13.03 11.71 22.25
C GLY A 97 13.92 11.11 21.16
N TRP A 98 13.38 11.04 19.95
CA TRP A 98 14.13 10.61 18.77
C TRP A 98 13.81 11.50 17.57
N ASN A 99 14.75 11.51 16.63
CA ASN A 99 14.59 12.19 15.35
C ASN A 99 14.56 11.15 14.23
N GLN A 100 13.69 11.35 13.25
CA GLN A 100 13.62 10.45 12.10
C GLN A 100 13.06 11.17 10.89
N PRO A 101 13.37 10.73 9.66
CA PRO A 101 12.63 11.11 8.49
C PRO A 101 11.23 10.50 8.53
N MET A 102 10.25 11.24 8.07
CA MET A 102 8.87 10.77 7.91
C MET A 102 8.31 11.21 6.58
N VAL A 103 7.44 10.39 6.02
CA VAL A 103 6.64 10.75 4.85
C VAL A 103 5.44 11.55 5.34
N ASP A 104 5.29 12.75 4.83
CA ASP A 104 4.13 13.62 5.03
C ASP A 104 3.32 13.65 3.74
N GLN A 105 2.13 13.08 3.76
CA GLN A 105 1.21 13.06 2.61
C GLN A 105 0.28 14.27 2.56
N GLY A 106 0.41 15.19 3.51
CA GLY A 106 -0.50 16.31 3.62
C GLY A 106 -1.94 15.90 4.01
N THR A 107 -2.90 16.67 3.54
CA THR A 107 -4.33 16.46 3.83
C THR A 107 -5.11 15.93 2.61
N GLU A 108 -4.43 15.44 1.60
CA GLU A 108 -5.05 15.03 0.36
C GLU A 108 -5.90 13.76 0.54
N ALA A 109 -7.08 13.78 -0.08
CA ALA A 109 -8.00 12.66 -0.05
C ALA A 109 -7.69 11.67 -1.16
N SER A 110 -7.80 10.38 -0.86
CA SER A 110 -7.74 9.31 -1.85
C SER A 110 -9.13 8.72 -2.06
N VAL A 111 -9.42 8.31 -3.29
CA VAL A 111 -10.62 7.55 -3.63
C VAL A 111 -10.22 6.13 -3.98
N VAL A 112 -10.84 5.17 -3.31
CA VAL A 112 -10.71 3.75 -3.61
C VAL A 112 -12.08 3.20 -3.96
N GLY A 113 -12.18 2.52 -5.09
CA GLY A 113 -13.43 1.93 -5.57
C GLY A 113 -13.24 0.49 -6.05
N LEU A 114 -14.26 -0.33 -5.80
CA LEU A 114 -14.38 -1.68 -6.32
C LEU A 114 -15.64 -1.78 -7.17
N ILE A 115 -15.49 -2.25 -8.41
CA ILE A 115 -16.62 -2.62 -9.24
C ILE A 115 -17.04 -4.03 -8.84
N LYS A 116 -18.31 -4.17 -8.47
CA LYS A 116 -18.91 -5.45 -8.10
C LYS A 116 -20.04 -5.79 -9.06
N LYS A 117 -20.09 -7.05 -9.50
CA LYS A 117 -21.22 -7.66 -10.20
C LYS A 117 -21.53 -9.01 -9.56
N ASP A 118 -22.74 -9.16 -9.02
CA ASP A 118 -23.12 -10.33 -8.23
C ASP A 118 -22.11 -10.58 -7.08
N ASN A 119 -21.46 -11.71 -7.03
CA ASN A 119 -20.42 -12.05 -6.03
C ASN A 119 -19.00 -11.86 -6.57
N LEU A 120 -18.83 -11.25 -7.74
CA LEU A 120 -17.53 -11.02 -8.35
C LEU A 120 -17.08 -9.58 -8.12
N TYR A 121 -15.80 -9.40 -7.83
CA TYR A 121 -15.15 -8.12 -7.73
C TYR A 121 -14.09 -7.98 -8.82
N LEU A 122 -14.12 -6.88 -9.54
CA LEU A 122 -13.08 -6.56 -10.51
C LEU A 122 -11.87 -5.97 -9.77
N VAL A 123 -10.75 -6.63 -9.89
CA VAL A 123 -9.45 -6.19 -9.35
C VAL A 123 -8.44 -6.04 -10.47
N GLU A 124 -7.41 -5.26 -10.24
CA GLU A 124 -6.30 -5.09 -11.17
C GLU A 124 -4.98 -5.60 -10.56
N ALA A 125 -4.04 -5.95 -11.42
CA ALA A 125 -2.66 -6.21 -11.03
C ALA A 125 -1.86 -4.90 -11.19
N LYS A 126 -1.54 -4.25 -10.07
CA LYS A 126 -0.90 -2.94 -10.05
C LYS A 126 0.59 -3.07 -9.75
N PHE A 127 1.41 -2.52 -10.65
CA PHE A 127 2.83 -2.34 -10.39
C PHE A 127 3.07 -1.01 -9.67
N GLU A 128 3.78 -1.06 -8.56
CA GLU A 128 4.31 0.12 -7.87
C GLU A 128 5.72 -0.19 -7.37
N PRO A 129 6.69 0.73 -7.55
CA PRO A 129 8.09 0.51 -7.16
C PRO A 129 8.29 0.16 -5.68
N GLY A 130 7.42 0.67 -4.80
CA GLY A 130 7.46 0.42 -3.35
C GLY A 130 6.79 -0.86 -2.88
N ASN A 131 6.10 -1.57 -3.76
CA ASN A 131 5.43 -2.82 -3.40
C ASN A 131 6.45 -3.91 -3.09
N TYR A 132 6.23 -4.64 -1.99
CA TYR A 132 7.10 -5.75 -1.57
C TYR A 132 7.36 -6.77 -2.68
N ASP A 133 6.36 -7.05 -3.49
CA ASP A 133 6.41 -8.05 -4.55
C ASP A 133 6.21 -7.42 -5.94
N ARG A 134 6.55 -6.14 -6.08
CA ARG A 134 6.42 -5.30 -7.28
C ARG A 134 5.00 -5.17 -7.81
N VAL A 135 4.30 -6.28 -8.02
CA VAL A 135 2.90 -6.32 -8.50
C VAL A 135 2.02 -6.92 -7.43
N LEU A 136 0.99 -6.18 -7.04
CA LEU A 136 -0.02 -6.63 -6.08
C LEU A 136 -1.42 -6.50 -6.69
N LEU A 137 -2.37 -7.26 -6.13
CA LEU A 137 -3.78 -7.03 -6.43
C LEU A 137 -4.21 -5.71 -5.82
N SER A 138 -4.88 -4.91 -6.60
CA SER A 138 -5.37 -3.58 -6.26
C SER A 138 -6.87 -3.50 -6.49
N PRO A 139 -7.60 -2.63 -5.79
CA PRO A 139 -8.96 -2.26 -6.15
C PRO A 139 -9.06 -1.79 -7.59
N THR A 140 -10.25 -1.91 -8.18
CA THR A 140 -10.53 -1.50 -9.57
C THR A 140 -10.14 -0.05 -9.86
N LEU A 141 -10.31 0.81 -8.86
CA LEU A 141 -10.02 2.24 -8.92
C LEU A 141 -9.29 2.66 -7.65
N GLN A 142 -8.13 3.26 -7.83
CA GLN A 142 -7.40 3.92 -6.75
C GLN A 142 -6.80 5.21 -7.31
N VAL A 143 -7.30 6.34 -6.84
CA VAL A 143 -6.91 7.68 -7.29
C VAL A 143 -6.61 8.53 -6.08
N THR A 144 -5.44 9.19 -6.09
CA THR A 144 -5.14 10.31 -5.20
C THR A 144 -5.65 11.60 -5.84
N TYR A 145 -6.19 12.51 -5.05
CA TYR A 145 -6.57 13.85 -5.53
C TYR A 145 -5.28 14.53 -6.03
N ASP A 146 -5.26 15.07 -7.21
CA ASP A 146 -4.14 15.77 -7.87
C ASP A 146 -3.15 14.89 -8.71
N ASN A 147 -3.53 13.65 -9.03
CA ASN A 147 -2.83 12.86 -10.07
C ASN A 147 -3.69 12.64 -11.30
#